data_983950909402717fad903eadcd86e020
#
_entry.id   983950909402717fad903eadcd86e020
#
_cell.length_a   1.000
_cell.length_b   1.000
_cell.length_c   1.000
_cell.angle_alpha   90.00
_cell.angle_beta   90.00
_cell.angle_gamma   90.00
#
_symmetry.space_group_name_H-M   'P 1'
#
loop_
_entity.id
_entity.type
_entity.pdbx_description
1 polymer ?
#
loop_
_entity_poly.entity_id
_entity_poly.type
_entity_poly.pdbx_seq_one_letter_code
_entity_poly.pdbx_strand_id
1 'polypeptide(L)'
;MAPRNHKNWLSTPKVEYISSECYNNYGIYEQEIEHIFAKVWVPMCHISEMYNDGDFRSTQIAHQNVVALNVKGEVQVFLCPSIDKPSGNGLDTNGLKKLHSEVKHGGMVWTTLDPNPSQSVEEWTCGAFDCIADAIDTEEMEVFHYHKAIIDTNYKLWHDTNSEFYHDFMHYFNRVSGFNDEYFARKNIPFDNGHVNVSSFTVNYEEYEGFKDRGALSFPNLPPNQWYMVDLFPGFNFNLRGNAYRSDTVTPLGPNRVLIEFRGYGLKKDTPEERNTRV
;
A
#
# COMPACT_ATOMS: atom_id res chain seq x y z
N MET A 1 11.38 -11.68 -17.01
CA MET A 1 12.24 -12.72 -16.37
C MET A 1 11.39 -13.97 -16.17
N ALA A 2 11.92 -15.18 -16.38
CA ALA A 2 11.17 -16.40 -16.10
C ALA A 2 10.93 -16.52 -14.60
N PRO A 3 9.73 -16.95 -14.15
CA PRO A 3 9.45 -17.12 -12.72
C PRO A 3 10.45 -18.12 -12.13
N ARG A 4 11.06 -17.75 -11.02
CA ARG A 4 11.93 -18.66 -10.28
C ARG A 4 11.16 -19.92 -9.92
N ASN A 5 11.82 -21.06 -10.07
CA ASN A 5 11.23 -22.38 -9.88
C ASN A 5 10.89 -22.60 -8.39
N HIS A 6 9.66 -22.29 -7.99
CA HIS A 6 9.15 -22.36 -6.61
C HIS A 6 9.13 -23.77 -5.99
N LYS A 7 9.57 -24.80 -6.72
CA LYS A 7 9.58 -26.19 -6.23
C LYS A 7 10.45 -26.42 -4.99
N ASN A 8 11.39 -25.55 -4.71
CA ASN A 8 12.31 -25.71 -3.58
C ASN A 8 11.80 -25.15 -2.23
N TRP A 9 10.76 -24.34 -2.24
CA TRP A 9 10.19 -23.78 -1.02
C TRP A 9 9.31 -24.77 -0.24
N LEU A 10 8.73 -25.73 -0.94
CA LEU A 10 7.82 -26.72 -0.35
C LEU A 10 8.48 -28.04 0.06
N SER A 11 9.78 -28.19 -0.14
CA SER A 11 10.43 -29.50 -0.04
C SER A 11 10.92 -29.92 1.36
N THR A 12 10.90 -29.02 2.35
CA THR A 12 11.18 -29.39 3.74
C THR A 12 10.42 -28.49 4.70
N PRO A 13 9.49 -29.01 5.49
CA PRO A 13 8.95 -28.27 6.63
C PRO A 13 10.02 -28.21 7.73
N LYS A 14 11.02 -27.37 7.57
CA LYS A 14 11.76 -26.89 8.70
C LYS A 14 10.86 -25.87 9.39
N VAL A 15 10.38 -26.20 10.57
CA VAL A 15 9.78 -25.21 11.45
C VAL A 15 10.92 -24.29 11.87
N GLU A 16 11.10 -23.19 11.15
CA GLU A 16 12.05 -22.16 11.54
C GLU A 16 11.33 -21.23 12.50
N TYR A 17 11.79 -21.22 13.75
CA TYR A 17 11.30 -20.28 14.76
C TYR A 17 12.00 -18.94 14.53
N ILE A 18 11.21 -17.90 14.30
CA ILE A 18 11.68 -16.52 14.31
C ILE A 18 11.73 -16.06 15.78
N SER A 19 12.86 -15.52 16.20
CA SER A 19 12.97 -14.95 17.54
C SER A 19 12.00 -13.78 17.71
N SER A 20 11.31 -13.70 18.83
CA SER A 20 10.45 -12.56 19.17
C SER A 20 11.23 -11.23 19.25
N GLU A 21 12.54 -11.28 19.39
CA GLU A 21 13.40 -10.08 19.33
C GLU A 21 13.27 -9.35 18.00
N CYS A 22 12.97 -10.05 16.90
CA CYS A 22 12.72 -9.41 15.60
C CYS A 22 11.57 -8.39 15.65
N TYR A 23 10.66 -8.50 16.61
CA TYR A 23 9.49 -7.64 16.74
C TYR A 23 9.62 -6.58 17.83
N ASN A 24 10.54 -6.71 18.79
CA ASN A 24 10.59 -5.83 19.97
C ASN A 24 11.98 -5.28 20.30
N ASN A 25 13.04 -5.75 19.63
CA ASN A 25 14.39 -5.30 19.89
C ASN A 25 14.66 -3.96 19.18
N TYR A 26 15.03 -2.95 19.97
CA TYR A 26 15.30 -1.61 19.46
C TYR A 26 16.50 -1.55 18.51
N GLY A 27 17.53 -2.33 18.76
CA GLY A 27 18.72 -2.38 17.89
C GLY A 27 18.43 -2.98 16.51
N ILE A 28 17.56 -3.99 16.44
CA ILE A 28 17.08 -4.55 15.17
C ILE A 28 16.25 -3.50 14.44
N TYR A 29 15.34 -2.84 15.13
CA TYR A 29 14.52 -1.78 14.57
C TYR A 29 15.34 -0.65 13.94
N GLU A 30 16.38 -0.16 14.60
CA GLU A 30 17.24 0.88 14.05
C GLU A 30 17.97 0.42 12.78
N GLN A 31 18.41 -0.84 12.73
CA GLN A 31 19.00 -1.41 11.53
C GLN A 31 17.98 -1.50 10.38
N GLU A 32 16.74 -1.85 10.66
CA GLU A 32 15.67 -1.89 9.66
C GLU A 32 15.37 -0.48 9.11
N ILE A 33 15.36 0.53 9.98
CA ILE A 33 15.20 1.92 9.56
C ILE A 33 16.33 2.35 8.63
N GLU A 34 17.58 2.05 8.98
CA GLU A 34 18.77 2.46 8.21
C GLU A 34 18.93 1.65 6.91
N HIS A 35 18.74 0.34 6.96
CA HIS A 35 19.09 -0.55 5.85
C HIS A 35 17.92 -0.97 4.99
N ILE A 36 16.69 -0.76 5.45
CA ILE A 36 15.47 -1.08 4.69
C ILE A 36 14.73 0.22 4.37
N PHE A 37 14.09 0.85 5.34
CA PHE A 37 13.21 1.99 5.09
C PHE A 37 13.90 3.21 4.45
N ALA A 38 15.18 3.42 4.73
CA ALA A 38 15.97 4.47 4.10
C ALA A 38 16.46 4.13 2.68
N LYS A 39 16.21 2.90 2.19
CA LYS A 39 16.75 2.40 0.92
C LYS A 39 15.70 2.02 -0.12
N VAL A 40 14.52 1.67 0.31
CA VAL A 40 13.44 1.20 -0.56
C VAL A 40 12.61 2.36 -1.13
N TRP A 41 11.83 2.06 -2.17
CA TRP A 41 10.78 2.94 -2.63
C TRP A 41 9.56 2.85 -1.70
N VAL A 42 9.04 4.00 -1.31
CA VAL A 42 7.87 4.13 -0.43
C VAL A 42 6.81 4.98 -1.12
N PRO A 43 5.58 4.49 -1.25
CA PRO A 43 4.47 5.30 -1.74
C PRO A 43 4.00 6.24 -0.61
N MET A 44 4.01 7.54 -0.85
CA MET A 44 3.72 8.53 0.19
C MET A 44 2.33 9.16 0.09
N CYS A 45 1.79 9.31 -1.11
CA CYS A 45 0.48 9.90 -1.36
C CYS A 45 0.01 9.58 -2.78
N HIS A 46 -1.16 10.08 -3.16
CA HIS A 46 -1.67 10.01 -4.51
C HIS A 46 -1.73 11.41 -5.14
N ILE A 47 -1.51 11.53 -6.45
CA ILE A 47 -1.51 12.84 -7.15
C ILE A 47 -2.83 13.61 -6.95
N SER A 48 -3.97 12.92 -6.82
CA SER A 48 -5.27 13.56 -6.59
C SER A 48 -5.40 14.24 -5.23
N GLU A 49 -4.45 14.04 -4.33
CA GLU A 49 -4.41 14.77 -3.05
C GLU A 49 -3.76 16.16 -3.19
N MET A 50 -3.25 16.50 -4.39
CA MET A 50 -2.50 17.74 -4.67
C MET A 50 -2.93 18.33 -6.03
N TYR A 51 -4.15 18.87 -6.11
CA TYR A 51 -4.73 19.35 -7.36
C TYR A 51 -4.13 20.66 -7.88
N ASN A 52 -3.83 21.58 -6.97
CA ASN A 52 -3.44 22.93 -7.32
C ASN A 52 -1.92 23.10 -7.25
N ASP A 53 -1.38 24.03 -8.00
CA ASP A 53 -0.01 24.47 -7.84
C ASP A 53 0.25 24.94 -6.41
N GLY A 54 1.28 24.41 -5.77
CA GLY A 54 1.61 24.64 -4.37
C GLY A 54 0.92 23.73 -3.36
N ASP A 55 -0.03 22.87 -3.76
CA ASP A 55 -0.57 21.84 -2.88
C ASP A 55 0.53 20.85 -2.48
N PHE A 56 0.51 20.40 -1.24
CA PHE A 56 1.53 19.49 -0.74
C PHE A 56 0.97 18.41 0.19
N ARG A 57 1.73 17.32 0.32
CA ARG A 57 1.53 16.26 1.31
C ARG A 57 2.84 15.96 2.03
N SER A 58 2.75 15.70 3.32
CA SER A 58 3.91 15.36 4.13
C SER A 58 3.74 14.01 4.83
N THR A 59 4.82 13.27 4.94
CA THR A 59 4.89 12.03 5.70
C THR A 59 6.27 11.89 6.35
N GLN A 60 6.47 10.81 7.09
CA GLN A 60 7.79 10.42 7.60
C GLN A 60 8.26 9.14 6.93
N ILE A 61 9.52 9.11 6.53
CA ILE A 61 10.20 7.91 6.03
C ILE A 61 11.50 7.79 6.81
N ALA A 62 11.74 6.65 7.45
CA ALA A 62 12.95 6.40 8.26
C ALA A 62 13.27 7.59 9.20
N HIS A 63 12.26 8.04 9.95
CA HIS A 63 12.32 9.19 10.88
C HIS A 63 12.59 10.56 10.24
N GLN A 64 12.66 10.65 8.93
CA GLN A 64 12.86 11.92 8.24
C GLN A 64 11.54 12.44 7.68
N ASN A 65 11.32 13.75 7.83
CA ASN A 65 10.15 14.40 7.23
C ASN A 65 10.36 14.57 5.73
N VAL A 66 9.38 14.11 4.95
CA VAL A 66 9.38 14.16 3.50
C VAL A 66 8.13 14.88 3.03
N VAL A 67 8.26 15.73 2.03
CA VAL A 67 7.16 16.51 1.46
C VAL A 67 7.11 16.29 -0.04
N ALA A 68 5.93 15.91 -0.55
CA ALA A 68 5.59 15.99 -1.96
C ALA A 68 4.87 17.32 -2.22
N LEU A 69 5.22 17.99 -3.29
CA LEU A 69 4.69 19.29 -3.70
C LEU A 69 4.28 19.23 -5.17
N ASN A 70 3.09 19.74 -5.49
CA ASN A 70 2.70 20.01 -6.87
C ASN A 70 3.33 21.33 -7.31
N VAL A 71 4.23 21.25 -8.28
CA VAL A 71 4.87 22.42 -8.90
C VAL A 71 4.40 22.50 -10.36
N LYS A 72 3.40 23.33 -10.63
CA LYS A 72 2.83 23.54 -11.98
C LYS A 72 2.38 22.25 -12.67
N GLY A 73 1.79 21.33 -11.94
CA GLY A 73 1.31 20.05 -12.45
C GLY A 73 2.31 18.89 -12.36
N GLU A 74 3.55 19.17 -11.98
CA GLU A 74 4.56 18.14 -11.71
C GLU A 74 4.77 17.91 -10.22
N VAL A 75 4.82 16.65 -9.80
CA VAL A 75 5.10 16.31 -8.42
C VAL A 75 6.60 16.29 -8.18
N GLN A 76 7.05 17.03 -7.18
CA GLN A 76 8.44 17.03 -6.71
C GLN A 76 8.47 16.67 -5.23
N VAL A 77 9.46 15.88 -4.82
CA VAL A 77 9.59 15.41 -3.44
C VAL A 77 10.87 15.92 -2.82
N PHE A 78 10.77 16.38 -1.58
CA PHE A 78 11.87 16.99 -0.85
C PHE A 78 12.02 16.42 0.55
N LEU A 79 13.25 16.35 1.00
CA LEU A 79 13.57 16.18 2.42
C LEU A 79 13.35 17.52 3.14
N CYS A 80 12.50 17.53 4.16
CA CYS A 80 12.13 18.73 4.90
C CYS A 80 12.49 18.57 6.38
N PRO A 81 13.60 19.10 6.87
CA PRO A 81 14.06 18.90 8.25
C PRO A 81 13.10 19.43 9.31
N SER A 82 12.34 20.48 9.01
CA SER A 82 11.29 21.02 9.87
C SER A 82 10.05 21.33 9.05
N ILE A 83 8.92 20.78 9.45
CA ILE A 83 7.61 21.20 8.95
C ILE A 83 7.11 22.33 9.84
N ASP A 84 7.78 23.47 9.78
CA ASP A 84 7.18 24.71 10.30
C ASP A 84 5.99 25.04 9.39
N LYS A 85 4.88 25.42 10.01
CA LYS A 85 3.61 25.66 9.31
C LYS A 85 3.87 26.47 8.03
N PRO A 86 3.37 26.03 6.88
CA PRO A 86 3.52 26.83 5.65
C PRO A 86 2.98 28.23 5.91
N SER A 87 3.82 29.21 5.69
CA SER A 87 3.37 30.59 5.69
C SER A 87 2.53 30.79 4.44
N GLY A 88 1.25 31.02 4.58
CA GLY A 88 0.19 31.44 3.65
C GLY A 88 0.28 31.30 2.12
N ASN A 89 1.44 31.09 1.53
CA ASN A 89 1.68 31.05 0.07
C ASN A 89 2.40 29.79 -0.43
N GLY A 90 2.27 28.66 0.26
CA GLY A 90 2.92 27.42 -0.16
C GLY A 90 4.22 27.11 0.61
N LEU A 91 4.84 26.00 0.29
CA LEU A 91 6.09 25.54 0.88
C LEU A 91 7.28 26.19 0.16
N ASP A 92 8.15 26.89 0.89
CA ASP A 92 9.44 27.34 0.33
C ASP A 92 10.39 26.14 0.24
N THR A 93 10.75 25.77 -0.98
CA THR A 93 11.66 24.65 -1.28
C THR A 93 13.11 25.07 -1.47
N ASN A 94 13.42 26.37 -1.33
CA ASN A 94 14.80 26.86 -1.47
C ASN A 94 15.72 26.22 -0.43
N GLY A 95 16.76 25.55 -0.91
CA GLY A 95 17.74 24.87 -0.05
C GLY A 95 17.30 23.50 0.46
N LEU A 96 16.09 23.02 0.15
CA LEU A 96 15.67 21.65 0.46
C LEU A 96 16.34 20.66 -0.48
N LYS A 97 16.70 19.50 0.05
CA LYS A 97 17.23 18.40 -0.75
C LYS A 97 16.09 17.73 -1.52
N LYS A 98 16.15 17.79 -2.86
CA LYS A 98 15.21 17.05 -3.72
C LYS A 98 15.54 15.55 -3.65
N LEU A 99 14.50 14.72 -3.54
CA LEU A 99 14.58 13.27 -3.51
C LEU A 99 14.20 12.68 -4.88
N HIS A 100 14.63 11.45 -5.13
CA HIS A 100 14.13 10.67 -6.25
C HIS A 100 12.66 10.37 -6.04
N SER A 101 11.86 10.60 -7.07
CA SER A 101 10.42 10.34 -7.03
C SER A 101 9.89 9.95 -8.41
N GLU A 102 8.89 9.08 -8.42
CA GLU A 102 8.16 8.65 -9.60
C GLU A 102 6.66 8.64 -9.30
N VAL A 103 5.84 8.88 -10.34
CA VAL A 103 4.38 8.69 -10.25
C VAL A 103 4.04 7.45 -11.05
N LYS A 104 3.54 6.42 -10.40
CA LYS A 104 3.29 5.09 -10.97
C LYS A 104 2.04 4.45 -10.34
N HIS A 105 1.58 3.36 -10.98
CA HIS A 105 0.54 2.48 -10.44
C HIS A 105 -0.73 3.26 -10.04
N GLY A 106 -1.40 3.83 -11.03
CA GLY A 106 -2.67 4.55 -10.84
C GLY A 106 -2.54 5.94 -10.24
N GLY A 107 -1.34 6.56 -10.28
CA GLY A 107 -1.12 7.93 -9.79
C GLY A 107 -0.54 8.00 -8.38
N MET A 108 -0.02 6.91 -7.84
CA MET A 108 0.72 6.94 -6.57
C MET A 108 2.08 7.62 -6.74
N VAL A 109 2.42 8.47 -5.78
CA VAL A 109 3.70 9.18 -5.69
C VAL A 109 4.65 8.35 -4.85
N TRP A 110 5.70 7.86 -5.48
CA TRP A 110 6.76 7.07 -4.86
C TRP A 110 8.00 7.90 -4.65
N THR A 111 8.70 7.65 -3.55
CA THR A 111 9.98 8.29 -3.25
C THR A 111 10.90 7.35 -2.49
N THR A 112 12.19 7.67 -2.49
CA THR A 112 13.20 6.97 -1.71
C THR A 112 14.18 7.96 -1.10
N LEU A 113 14.72 7.63 0.07
CA LEU A 113 15.80 8.39 0.70
C LEU A 113 17.18 7.99 0.16
N ASP A 114 17.27 6.89 -0.60
CA ASP A 114 18.52 6.50 -1.25
C ASP A 114 18.93 7.57 -2.28
N PRO A 115 20.10 8.17 -2.14
CA PRO A 115 20.59 9.14 -3.12
C PRO A 115 20.95 8.53 -4.48
N ASN A 116 21.09 7.20 -4.57
CA ASN A 116 21.47 6.48 -5.77
C ASN A 116 20.68 5.15 -5.87
N PRO A 117 19.35 5.22 -6.04
CA PRO A 117 18.54 4.01 -6.12
C PRO A 117 18.99 3.15 -7.32
N SER A 118 19.23 1.87 -7.09
CA SER A 118 19.67 0.93 -8.12
C SER A 118 18.54 0.42 -9.01
N GLN A 119 17.29 0.67 -8.63
CA GLN A 119 16.08 0.23 -9.32
C GLN A 119 15.11 1.40 -9.47
N SER A 120 14.37 1.45 -10.57
CA SER A 120 13.18 2.26 -10.72
C SER A 120 12.03 1.69 -9.86
N VAL A 121 10.92 2.43 -9.72
CA VAL A 121 9.71 1.91 -9.04
C VAL A 121 9.22 0.64 -9.73
N GLU A 122 9.21 0.59 -11.05
CA GLU A 122 8.76 -0.57 -11.81
C GLU A 122 9.61 -1.81 -11.55
N GLU A 123 10.93 -1.64 -11.53
CA GLU A 123 11.85 -2.74 -11.19
C GLU A 123 11.73 -3.15 -9.72
N TRP A 124 11.49 -2.18 -8.83
CA TRP A 124 11.29 -2.44 -7.40
C TRP A 124 10.05 -3.28 -7.15
N THR A 125 8.92 -2.94 -7.77
CA THR A 125 7.64 -3.63 -7.60
C THR A 125 7.59 -5.00 -8.28
N CYS A 126 8.54 -5.30 -9.18
CA CYS A 126 8.77 -6.62 -9.79
C CYS A 126 7.54 -7.23 -10.48
N GLY A 127 6.62 -6.42 -11.03
CA GLY A 127 5.37 -6.90 -11.63
C GLY A 127 4.28 -7.27 -10.61
N ALA A 128 4.43 -6.92 -9.33
CA ALA A 128 3.40 -7.22 -8.34
C ALA A 128 2.06 -6.53 -8.65
N PHE A 129 2.08 -5.40 -9.36
CA PHE A 129 0.87 -4.68 -9.79
C PHE A 129 0.23 -5.22 -11.08
N ASP A 130 0.88 -6.14 -11.81
CA ASP A 130 0.38 -6.63 -13.11
C ASP A 130 -1.04 -7.19 -13.02
N CYS A 131 -1.38 -7.81 -11.89
CA CYS A 131 -2.71 -8.40 -11.68
C CYS A 131 -3.86 -7.38 -11.66
N ILE A 132 -3.58 -6.11 -11.47
CA ILE A 132 -4.55 -5.01 -11.38
C ILE A 132 -4.21 -3.82 -12.28
N ALA A 133 -3.14 -3.88 -13.06
CA ALA A 133 -2.67 -2.77 -13.91
C ALA A 133 -3.76 -2.26 -14.86
N ASP A 134 -4.49 -3.17 -15.52
CA ASP A 134 -5.58 -2.83 -16.42
C ASP A 134 -6.71 -2.02 -15.75
N ALA A 135 -6.85 -2.13 -14.45
CA ALA A 135 -7.88 -1.41 -13.71
C ALA A 135 -7.40 -0.07 -13.17
N ILE A 136 -6.14 0.01 -12.72
CA ILE A 136 -5.62 1.21 -12.05
C ILE A 136 -4.95 2.20 -13.01
N ASP A 137 -4.48 1.74 -14.18
CA ASP A 137 -3.73 2.57 -15.13
C ASP A 137 -4.56 3.03 -16.34
N THR A 138 -5.82 2.56 -16.47
CA THR A 138 -6.69 2.90 -17.62
C THR A 138 -7.67 4.03 -17.35
N GLU A 139 -7.96 4.32 -16.09
CA GLU A 139 -8.91 5.36 -15.68
C GLU A 139 -8.31 6.22 -14.58
N GLU A 140 -8.61 7.52 -14.60
CA GLU A 140 -8.18 8.42 -13.53
C GLU A 140 -8.85 8.04 -12.21
N MET A 141 -8.03 7.72 -11.23
CA MET A 141 -8.47 7.50 -9.85
C MET A 141 -8.32 8.75 -9.01
N GLU A 142 -9.10 8.83 -7.95
CA GLU A 142 -8.92 9.85 -6.91
C GLU A 142 -9.14 9.28 -5.52
N VAL A 143 -8.41 9.84 -4.55
CA VAL A 143 -8.62 9.57 -3.13
C VAL A 143 -9.86 10.33 -2.67
N PHE A 144 -10.87 9.62 -2.16
CA PHE A 144 -12.07 10.22 -1.60
C PHE A 144 -12.24 9.96 -0.11
N HIS A 145 -11.48 9.01 0.42
CA HIS A 145 -11.47 8.69 1.85
C HIS A 145 -10.02 8.61 2.34
N TYR A 146 -9.75 9.26 3.46
CA TYR A 146 -8.45 9.22 4.10
C TYR A 146 -8.61 9.23 5.61
N HIS A 147 -7.96 8.32 6.28
CA HIS A 147 -7.77 8.36 7.71
C HIS A 147 -6.44 7.74 8.11
N LYS A 148 -6.02 8.01 9.31
CA LYS A 148 -4.81 7.43 9.89
C LYS A 148 -5.02 7.02 11.33
N ALA A 149 -4.30 5.98 11.74
CA ALA A 149 -4.31 5.45 13.09
C ALA A 149 -2.88 5.18 13.57
N ILE A 150 -2.64 5.43 14.85
CA ILE A 150 -1.44 4.97 15.52
C ILE A 150 -1.81 3.70 16.29
N ILE A 151 -1.06 2.63 16.06
CA ILE A 151 -1.31 1.32 16.68
C ILE A 151 -0.05 0.90 17.41
N ASP A 152 -0.21 0.40 18.64
CA ASP A 152 0.89 -0.11 19.44
C ASP A 152 1.20 -1.56 19.02
N THR A 153 1.94 -1.69 17.92
CA THR A 153 2.38 -2.96 17.35
C THR A 153 3.66 -2.78 16.53
N ASN A 154 4.32 -3.88 16.19
CA ASN A 154 5.43 -3.87 15.24
C ASN A 154 4.92 -3.86 13.79
N TYR A 155 5.60 -3.14 12.90
CA TYR A 155 5.18 -3.03 11.50
C TYR A 155 5.17 -4.38 10.76
N LYS A 156 6.05 -5.31 11.12
CA LYS A 156 6.12 -6.65 10.51
C LYS A 156 4.85 -7.47 10.75
N LEU A 157 4.18 -7.28 11.90
CA LEU A 157 2.92 -7.97 12.18
C LEU A 157 1.80 -7.58 11.20
N TRP A 158 1.86 -6.38 10.62
CA TRP A 158 0.95 -6.00 9.54
C TRP A 158 1.15 -6.87 8.29
N HIS A 159 2.40 -7.07 7.88
CA HIS A 159 2.74 -7.95 6.77
C HIS A 159 2.45 -9.42 7.07
N ASP A 160 2.82 -9.88 8.26
CA ASP A 160 2.53 -11.24 8.69
C ASP A 160 1.03 -11.52 8.55
N THR A 161 0.18 -10.62 9.05
CA THR A 161 -1.28 -10.75 8.96
C THR A 161 -1.77 -10.78 7.50
N ASN A 162 -1.18 -9.99 6.62
CA ASN A 162 -1.56 -9.96 5.20
C ASN A 162 -1.07 -11.20 4.43
N SER A 163 0.06 -11.78 4.85
CA SER A 163 0.73 -12.86 4.13
C SER A 163 0.45 -14.25 4.68
N GLU A 164 -0.26 -14.37 5.81
CA GLU A 164 -0.66 -15.64 6.40
C GLU A 164 -2.18 -15.82 6.31
N PHE A 165 -2.66 -17.04 6.55
CA PHE A 165 -4.08 -17.39 6.49
C PHE A 165 -4.61 -17.95 7.83
N TYR A 166 -3.82 -17.87 8.89
CA TYR A 166 -4.18 -18.42 10.19
C TYR A 166 -5.30 -17.64 10.89
N HIS A 167 -5.38 -16.32 10.66
CA HIS A 167 -6.43 -15.49 11.23
C HIS A 167 -7.79 -15.65 10.54
N ASP A 168 -7.86 -16.36 9.41
CA ASP A 168 -9.09 -16.56 8.65
C ASP A 168 -10.21 -17.19 9.47
N PHE A 169 -9.87 -18.07 10.40
CA PHE A 169 -10.87 -18.65 11.29
C PHE A 169 -11.58 -17.59 12.14
N MET A 170 -10.92 -16.47 12.45
CA MET A 170 -11.53 -15.35 13.17
C MET A 170 -12.58 -14.65 12.30
N HIS A 171 -12.30 -14.47 11.01
CA HIS A 171 -13.27 -13.95 10.06
C HIS A 171 -14.47 -14.88 9.93
N TYR A 172 -14.25 -16.17 9.86
CA TYR A 172 -15.31 -17.18 9.83
C TYR A 172 -16.17 -17.14 11.10
N PHE A 173 -15.56 -17.08 12.28
CA PHE A 173 -16.29 -16.96 13.55
C PHE A 173 -17.10 -15.66 13.62
N ASN A 174 -16.56 -14.57 13.14
CA ASN A 174 -17.21 -13.27 13.16
C ASN A 174 -18.27 -13.13 12.03
N ARG A 175 -18.41 -14.12 11.16
CA ARG A 175 -19.31 -14.13 10.01
C ARG A 175 -19.14 -12.90 9.10
N VAL A 176 -17.90 -12.42 8.97
CA VAL A 176 -17.62 -11.13 8.32
C VAL A 176 -17.55 -11.24 6.81
N SER A 177 -17.55 -12.44 6.21
CA SER A 177 -17.37 -12.55 4.76
C SER A 177 -17.97 -13.83 4.19
N GLY A 178 -18.50 -13.73 2.97
CA GLY A 178 -18.91 -14.85 2.11
C GLY A 178 -17.73 -15.66 1.64
N PHE A 179 -17.09 -16.37 2.56
CA PHE A 179 -16.00 -17.26 2.22
C PHE A 179 -16.54 -18.46 1.47
N ASN A 180 -16.02 -18.64 0.28
CA ASN A 180 -16.34 -19.77 -0.60
C ASN A 180 -15.09 -20.64 -0.78
N ASP A 181 -15.20 -21.67 -1.61
CA ASP A 181 -14.09 -22.58 -1.88
C ASP A 181 -12.90 -21.88 -2.53
N GLU A 182 -13.11 -20.83 -3.34
CA GLU A 182 -12.03 -20.03 -3.95
C GLU A 182 -11.21 -19.32 -2.87
N TYR A 183 -11.86 -18.77 -1.85
CA TYR A 183 -11.17 -18.13 -0.73
C TYR A 183 -10.22 -19.09 -0.03
N PHE A 184 -10.66 -20.32 0.25
CA PHE A 184 -9.82 -21.32 0.89
C PHE A 184 -8.75 -21.91 -0.02
N ALA A 185 -8.93 -21.80 -1.34
CA ALA A 185 -7.96 -22.24 -2.34
C ALA A 185 -6.92 -21.17 -2.72
N ARG A 186 -7.05 -19.92 -2.20
CA ARG A 186 -6.14 -18.83 -2.53
C ARG A 186 -4.70 -19.14 -2.11
N LYS A 187 -3.77 -18.51 -2.79
CA LYS A 187 -2.33 -18.75 -2.61
C LYS A 187 -1.59 -17.43 -2.49
N ASN A 188 -0.54 -17.41 -1.71
CA ASN A 188 0.45 -16.36 -1.75
C ASN A 188 1.36 -16.56 -2.98
N ILE A 189 1.55 -15.49 -3.74
CA ILE A 189 2.39 -15.44 -4.93
C ILE A 189 3.57 -14.52 -4.59
N PRO A 190 4.75 -15.09 -4.27
CA PRO A 190 5.91 -14.29 -3.91
C PRO A 190 6.58 -13.68 -5.14
N PHE A 191 7.09 -12.47 -4.97
CA PHE A 191 7.92 -11.74 -5.93
C PHE A 191 9.31 -11.47 -5.32
N ASP A 192 10.21 -10.96 -6.14
CA ASP A 192 11.50 -10.46 -5.64
C ASP A 192 11.25 -9.25 -4.70
N ASN A 193 12.28 -8.83 -3.99
CA ASN A 193 12.23 -7.73 -2.99
C ASN A 193 11.30 -7.99 -1.80
N GLY A 194 10.84 -9.24 -1.59
CA GLY A 194 9.98 -9.60 -0.46
C GLY A 194 8.49 -9.26 -0.65
N HIS A 195 8.07 -8.92 -1.87
CA HIS A 195 6.68 -8.63 -2.17
C HIS A 195 5.85 -9.91 -2.32
N VAL A 196 4.57 -9.80 -2.01
CA VAL A 196 3.62 -10.93 -2.08
C VAL A 196 2.29 -10.46 -2.64
N ASN A 197 1.72 -11.21 -3.55
CA ASN A 197 0.32 -11.07 -3.92
C ASN A 197 -0.49 -12.23 -3.38
N VAL A 198 -1.75 -11.97 -3.08
CA VAL A 198 -2.72 -13.04 -2.86
C VAL A 198 -3.47 -13.27 -4.16
N SER A 199 -3.59 -14.53 -4.58
CA SER A 199 -4.37 -14.90 -5.76
C SER A 199 -5.81 -14.40 -5.62
N SER A 200 -6.38 -13.92 -6.73
CA SER A 200 -7.76 -13.40 -6.73
C SER A 200 -8.78 -14.48 -6.36
N PHE A 201 -9.89 -14.05 -5.80
CA PHE A 201 -11.07 -14.87 -5.55
C PHE A 201 -12.33 -14.01 -5.64
N THR A 202 -13.47 -14.65 -5.86
CA THR A 202 -14.77 -13.99 -5.94
C THR A 202 -15.35 -13.78 -4.55
N VAL A 203 -15.86 -12.59 -4.26
CA VAL A 203 -16.56 -12.29 -3.01
C VAL A 203 -18.06 -12.28 -3.25
N ASN A 204 -18.81 -13.10 -2.52
CA ASN A 204 -20.27 -13.18 -2.62
C ASN A 204 -20.93 -12.07 -1.80
N TYR A 205 -20.92 -10.83 -2.28
CA TYR A 205 -21.58 -9.71 -1.59
C TYR A 205 -23.08 -9.86 -1.43
N GLU A 206 -23.73 -10.64 -2.30
CA GLU A 206 -25.17 -10.88 -2.27
C GLU A 206 -25.66 -11.59 -1.00
N GLU A 207 -24.77 -12.32 -0.34
CA GLU A 207 -25.07 -13.03 0.91
C GLU A 207 -25.13 -12.11 2.13
N TYR A 208 -24.75 -10.84 1.98
CA TYR A 208 -24.70 -9.88 3.08
C TYR A 208 -25.71 -8.75 2.90
N GLU A 209 -26.60 -8.63 3.86
CA GLU A 209 -27.47 -7.47 3.93
C GLU A 209 -26.64 -6.19 4.10
N GLY A 210 -26.91 -5.17 3.30
CA GLY A 210 -26.12 -3.93 3.23
C GLY A 210 -24.97 -3.94 2.23
N PHE A 211 -24.64 -5.08 1.61
CA PHE A 211 -23.61 -5.16 0.57
C PHE A 211 -24.15 -5.63 -0.79
N LYS A 212 -25.43 -5.93 -0.90
CA LYS A 212 -26.07 -6.51 -2.09
C LYS A 212 -25.83 -5.69 -3.36
N ASP A 213 -25.81 -4.36 -3.23
CA ASP A 213 -25.68 -3.46 -4.37
C ASP A 213 -24.20 -3.15 -4.72
N ARG A 214 -23.26 -3.55 -3.90
CA ARG A 214 -21.83 -3.23 -4.11
C ARG A 214 -21.25 -3.97 -5.30
N GLY A 215 -21.68 -5.18 -5.58
CA GLY A 215 -21.23 -5.97 -6.72
C GLY A 215 -21.63 -5.42 -8.09
N ALA A 216 -22.61 -4.52 -8.13
CA ALA A 216 -23.04 -3.88 -9.39
C ALA A 216 -22.06 -2.81 -9.88
N LEU A 217 -21.18 -2.29 -9.01
CA LEU A 217 -20.24 -1.23 -9.33
C LEU A 217 -18.80 -1.77 -9.32
N SER A 218 -18.38 -2.34 -10.43
CA SER A 218 -17.02 -2.87 -10.60
C SER A 218 -16.06 -1.81 -11.12
N PHE A 219 -14.75 -2.04 -10.92
CA PHE A 219 -13.73 -1.28 -11.61
C PHE A 219 -13.59 -1.75 -13.06
N PRO A 220 -13.19 -0.85 -13.98
CA PRO A 220 -12.97 -1.21 -15.38
C PRO A 220 -11.96 -2.37 -15.52
N ASN A 221 -12.19 -3.20 -16.54
CA ASN A 221 -11.30 -4.29 -16.95
C ASN A 221 -11.02 -5.38 -15.91
N LEU A 222 -11.75 -5.40 -14.80
CA LEU A 222 -11.70 -6.49 -13.83
C LEU A 222 -13.04 -7.24 -13.78
N PRO A 223 -13.01 -8.55 -13.52
CA PRO A 223 -14.23 -9.30 -13.25
C PRO A 223 -14.97 -8.70 -12.04
N PRO A 224 -16.31 -8.69 -12.02
CA PRO A 224 -17.07 -8.19 -10.91
C PRO A 224 -16.80 -9.02 -9.64
N ASN A 225 -16.90 -8.36 -8.49
CA ASN A 225 -16.76 -8.99 -7.17
C ASN A 225 -15.42 -9.68 -6.90
N GLN A 226 -14.41 -9.43 -7.72
CA GLN A 226 -13.07 -9.97 -7.47
C GLN A 226 -12.36 -9.22 -6.36
N TRP A 227 -11.61 -9.97 -5.59
CA TRP A 227 -10.70 -9.46 -4.58
C TRP A 227 -9.25 -9.72 -4.99
N TYR A 228 -8.41 -8.69 -4.86
CA TYR A 228 -6.97 -8.75 -5.11
C TYR A 228 -6.23 -8.08 -3.95
N MET A 229 -5.05 -8.58 -3.64
CA MET A 229 -4.14 -7.93 -2.70
C MET A 229 -2.72 -7.94 -3.24
N VAL A 230 -2.11 -6.75 -3.25
CA VAL A 230 -0.70 -6.53 -3.51
C VAL A 230 -0.08 -6.08 -2.21
N ASP A 231 0.82 -6.85 -1.64
CA ASP A 231 1.53 -6.55 -0.40
C ASP A 231 3.01 -6.33 -0.70
N LEU A 232 3.44 -5.08 -0.57
CA LEU A 232 4.82 -4.68 -0.84
C LEU A 232 5.58 -4.48 0.46
N PHE A 233 6.59 -5.30 0.65
CA PHE A 233 7.53 -5.10 1.75
C PHE A 233 8.29 -3.77 1.56
N PRO A 234 8.52 -2.94 2.60
CA PRO A 234 8.28 -3.24 4.01
C PRO A 234 6.98 -2.65 4.58
N GLY A 235 6.20 -1.87 3.87
CA GLY A 235 5.13 -1.12 4.51
C GLY A 235 4.02 -0.64 3.60
N PHE A 236 3.65 -1.37 2.56
CA PHE A 236 2.56 -0.96 1.70
C PHE A 236 1.67 -2.14 1.31
N ASN A 237 0.38 -1.94 1.42
CA ASN A 237 -0.61 -2.90 0.95
C ASN A 237 -1.63 -2.19 0.06
N PHE A 238 -1.99 -2.81 -1.05
CA PHE A 238 -3.01 -2.33 -1.95
C PHE A 238 -4.08 -3.40 -2.14
N ASN A 239 -5.29 -3.09 -1.74
CA ASN A 239 -6.41 -4.01 -1.79
C ASN A 239 -7.47 -3.53 -2.77
N LEU A 240 -7.88 -4.41 -3.68
CA LEU A 240 -9.11 -4.27 -4.44
C LEU A 240 -10.16 -5.21 -3.87
N ARG A 241 -11.31 -4.69 -3.54
CA ARG A 241 -12.47 -5.44 -3.05
C ARG A 241 -13.67 -5.15 -3.93
N GLY A 242 -13.76 -5.83 -5.06
CA GLY A 242 -14.86 -5.66 -6.00
C GLY A 242 -15.05 -4.23 -6.50
N ASN A 243 -15.63 -3.38 -5.71
CA ASN A 243 -16.00 -2.01 -6.05
C ASN A 243 -15.17 -0.92 -5.36
N ALA A 244 -14.23 -1.26 -4.50
CA ALA A 244 -13.43 -0.29 -3.76
C ALA A 244 -11.95 -0.64 -3.77
N TYR A 245 -11.10 0.35 -4.02
CA TYR A 245 -9.68 0.28 -3.81
C TYR A 245 -9.31 0.90 -2.47
N ARG A 246 -8.39 0.25 -1.79
CA ARG A 246 -7.76 0.78 -0.57
C ARG A 246 -6.27 0.55 -0.61
N SER A 247 -5.50 1.56 -0.26
CA SER A 247 -4.09 1.39 0.08
C SER A 247 -3.86 1.66 1.55
N ASP A 248 -2.94 0.89 2.13
CA ASP A 248 -2.48 1.04 3.50
C ASP A 248 -0.97 1.27 3.47
N THR A 249 -0.53 2.43 3.97
CA THR A 249 0.90 2.73 4.14
C THR A 249 1.25 2.60 5.61
N VAL A 250 2.24 1.79 5.93
CA VAL A 250 2.68 1.50 7.31
C VAL A 250 4.02 2.16 7.56
N THR A 251 4.04 3.15 8.44
CA THR A 251 5.24 3.88 8.84
C THR A 251 5.63 3.49 10.26
N PRO A 252 6.79 2.83 10.47
CA PRO A 252 7.24 2.51 11.82
C PRO A 252 7.63 3.77 12.58
N LEU A 253 7.09 3.93 13.79
CA LEU A 253 7.40 5.01 14.73
C LEU A 253 8.27 4.53 15.89
N GLY A 254 8.51 3.24 15.98
CA GLY A 254 9.29 2.56 16.99
C GLY A 254 9.14 1.04 16.83
N PRO A 255 9.86 0.23 17.58
CA PRO A 255 9.78 -1.23 17.48
C PRO A 255 8.37 -1.76 17.78
N ASN A 256 7.60 -1.05 18.61
CA ASN A 256 6.26 -1.46 19.04
C ASN A 256 5.20 -0.39 18.72
N ARG A 257 5.41 0.42 17.70
CA ARG A 257 4.46 1.48 17.35
C ARG A 257 4.52 1.81 15.88
N VAL A 258 3.36 1.88 15.24
CA VAL A 258 3.23 2.22 13.81
C VAL A 258 2.18 3.29 13.59
N LEU A 259 2.39 4.09 12.58
CA LEU A 259 1.36 4.90 11.94
C LEU A 259 0.88 4.15 10.71
N ILE A 260 -0.41 3.93 10.59
CA ILE A 260 -1.02 3.39 9.37
C ILE A 260 -1.89 4.48 8.75
N GLU A 261 -1.67 4.73 7.47
CA GLU A 261 -2.47 5.66 6.67
C GLU A 261 -3.29 4.86 5.66
N PHE A 262 -4.59 5.03 5.72
CA PHE A 262 -5.55 4.36 4.84
C PHE A 262 -6.08 5.35 3.81
N ARG A 263 -6.02 4.98 2.53
CA ARG A 263 -6.60 5.73 1.43
C ARG A 263 -7.63 4.88 0.69
N GLY A 264 -8.86 5.39 0.59
CA GLY A 264 -9.90 4.81 -0.25
C GLY A 264 -9.97 5.54 -1.58
N TYR A 265 -10.04 4.78 -2.67
CA TYR A 265 -10.03 5.30 -4.04
C TYR A 265 -11.32 4.95 -4.77
N GLY A 266 -11.78 5.89 -5.58
CA GLY A 266 -12.79 5.70 -6.61
C GLY A 266 -12.29 6.24 -7.94
N LEU A 267 -13.14 6.15 -8.96
CA LEU A 267 -12.86 6.76 -10.25
C LEU A 267 -13.22 8.25 -10.18
N LYS A 268 -12.42 9.09 -10.79
CA LYS A 268 -12.69 10.53 -10.86
C LYS A 268 -14.02 10.84 -11.54
N LYS A 269 -14.45 9.98 -12.46
CA LYS A 269 -15.73 10.07 -13.17
C LYS A 269 -16.94 9.56 -12.40
N ASP A 270 -16.76 8.96 -11.20
CA ASP A 270 -17.86 8.45 -10.39
C ASP A 270 -18.88 9.55 -10.08
N THR A 271 -20.16 9.25 -10.24
CA THR A 271 -21.22 10.07 -9.73
C THR A 271 -21.24 10.09 -8.20
N PRO A 272 -21.92 11.06 -7.56
CA PRO A 272 -22.04 11.05 -6.09
C PRO A 272 -22.65 9.76 -5.54
N GLU A 273 -23.58 9.15 -6.26
CA GLU A 273 -24.23 7.88 -5.88
C GLU A 273 -23.24 6.71 -5.95
N GLU A 274 -22.49 6.58 -7.07
CA GLU A 274 -21.44 5.59 -7.22
C GLU A 274 -20.36 5.76 -6.16
N ARG A 275 -19.99 7.01 -5.87
CA ARG A 275 -19.04 7.34 -4.80
C ARG A 275 -19.50 6.84 -3.43
N ASN A 276 -20.78 7.05 -3.09
CA ASN A 276 -21.35 6.55 -1.84
C ASN A 276 -21.36 5.02 -1.77
N THR A 277 -21.52 4.35 -2.91
CA THR A 277 -21.47 2.88 -2.97
C THR A 277 -20.05 2.34 -2.72
N ARG A 278 -19.00 3.11 -3.02
CA ARG A 278 -17.61 2.71 -2.77
C ARG A 278 -17.14 2.90 -1.32
N VAL A 279 -17.85 3.69 -0.52
CA VAL A 279 -17.57 3.92 0.91
C VAL A 279 -18.14 2.79 1.76
#